data_f059090b50e8cc57b8dd0421dd7074db
#
_entry.id   f059090b50e8cc57b8dd0421dd7074db
#
_cell.length_a   1.000
_cell.length_b   1.000
_cell.length_c   1.000
_cell.angle_alpha   90.00
_cell.angle_beta   90.00
_cell.angle_gamma   90.00
#
_symmetry.space_group_name_H-M   'P 1'
#
loop_
_entity.id
_entity.type
_entity.pdbx_description
1 polymer ?
#
loop_
_entity_poly.entity_id
_entity_poly.type
_entity_poly.pdbx_seq_one_letter_code
_entity_poly.pdbx_strand_id
1 'polypeptide(L)'
;MVFVVGIVCLAVAAAQSPSPKEGGKKGEGKKSKAAPSGIPLPIGQEAKGLVLPDYDTNGKLRARFEAGTAKRVDAERILFSTLKMTTYTPEEQPDLSIEMPQSTLHMTSRVISSEERTTITRADFSISGDKMSFDTNSRQGTLVGNVKMVISGESTLMDKPAE
;
A
#
# COMPACT_ATOMS: atom_id res chain seq x y z
N MET A 1 41.50 -46.87 -39.89
CA MET A 1 42.73 -46.06 -39.78
C MET A 1 42.56 -45.28 -38.46
N VAL A 2 42.90 -45.89 -37.27
CA VAL A 2 44.19 -45.83 -36.55
C VAL A 2 44.55 -44.37 -36.21
N PHE A 3 44.52 -43.95 -34.93
CA PHE A 3 45.34 -44.11 -33.72
C PHE A 3 44.65 -43.29 -32.59
N VAL A 4 44.27 -43.74 -31.44
CA VAL A 4 44.91 -44.13 -30.15
C VAL A 4 46.13 -43.28 -29.76
N VAL A 5 46.03 -42.70 -28.55
CA VAL A 5 46.95 -42.44 -27.44
C VAL A 5 46.28 -41.34 -26.59
N GLY A 6 45.87 -41.41 -25.41
CA GLY A 6 46.33 -42.14 -24.21
C GLY A 6 47.44 -41.37 -23.51
N ILE A 7 47.13 -40.63 -22.42
CA ILE A 7 48.01 -40.44 -21.26
C ILE A 7 47.22 -39.99 -20.03
N VAL A 8 47.41 -40.77 -18.98
CA VAL A 8 47.01 -40.63 -17.57
C VAL A 8 48.09 -39.83 -16.85
N CYS A 9 47.76 -38.99 -15.92
CA CYS A 9 48.51 -38.63 -14.69
C CYS A 9 47.60 -37.90 -13.75
N LEU A 10 47.15 -38.47 -12.73
CA LEU A 10 47.59 -38.70 -11.33
C LEU A 10 47.84 -37.40 -10.52
N ALA A 11 46.92 -37.21 -9.56
CA ALA A 11 47.03 -36.80 -8.16
C ALA A 11 47.92 -35.61 -7.76
N VAL A 12 47.38 -34.71 -6.94
CA VAL A 12 47.78 -34.62 -5.50
C VAL A 12 46.77 -33.72 -4.78
N ALA A 13 46.32 -34.14 -3.61
CA ALA A 13 45.52 -33.45 -2.63
C ALA A 13 46.32 -32.33 -1.94
N ALA A 14 45.63 -31.20 -1.65
CA ALA A 14 46.00 -30.38 -0.51
C ALA A 14 44.74 -29.67 0.00
N ALA A 15 44.33 -30.07 1.16
CA ALA A 15 43.34 -29.41 2.00
C ALA A 15 43.89 -28.08 2.54
N GLN A 16 43.10 -27.02 2.46
CA GLN A 16 43.16 -25.86 3.39
C GLN A 16 41.85 -25.12 3.38
N SER A 17 41.06 -25.24 4.44
CA SER A 17 40.21 -24.18 5.00
C SER A 17 41.09 -23.32 5.93
N PRO A 18 40.72 -22.17 6.43
CA PRO A 18 39.46 -21.40 6.40
C PRO A 18 39.65 -19.88 6.24
N SER A 19 38.60 -19.11 6.03
CA SER A 19 38.20 -17.98 6.90
C SER A 19 37.24 -17.04 6.19
N PRO A 20 36.37 -16.37 6.93
CA PRO A 20 35.17 -15.72 6.39
C PRO A 20 35.48 -14.31 5.91
N LYS A 21 34.96 -13.92 4.77
CA LYS A 21 34.86 -12.52 4.35
C LYS A 21 33.40 -12.16 4.20
N GLU A 22 32.97 -11.24 5.08
CA GLU A 22 31.83 -10.38 4.88
C GLU A 22 31.80 -9.84 3.46
N GLY A 23 30.72 -10.09 2.78
CA GLY A 23 30.40 -9.54 1.48
C GLY A 23 28.94 -9.19 1.48
N GLY A 24 28.61 -7.91 1.70
CA GLY A 24 27.28 -7.36 1.66
C GLY A 24 26.54 -7.79 0.40
N LYS A 25 25.49 -8.59 0.54
CA LYS A 25 24.54 -8.86 -0.53
C LYS A 25 23.55 -7.73 -0.59
N LYS A 26 23.77 -6.86 -1.55
CA LYS A 26 22.77 -5.99 -2.17
C LYS A 26 21.54 -6.82 -2.50
N GLY A 27 20.46 -6.56 -1.77
CA GLY A 27 19.18 -7.25 -2.01
C GLY A 27 18.61 -6.80 -3.35
N GLU A 28 18.72 -7.66 -4.35
CA GLU A 28 17.94 -7.56 -5.57
C GLU A 28 16.46 -7.75 -5.21
N GLY A 29 15.69 -6.68 -5.42
CA GLY A 29 14.24 -6.70 -5.29
C GLY A 29 13.62 -7.72 -6.23
N LYS A 30 13.23 -8.87 -5.70
CA LYS A 30 12.36 -9.81 -6.38
C LYS A 30 11.03 -9.12 -6.63
N LYS A 31 10.73 -8.80 -7.89
CA LYS A 31 9.39 -8.45 -8.36
C LYS A 31 8.44 -9.59 -8.00
N SER A 32 7.70 -9.47 -6.92
CA SER A 32 6.62 -10.38 -6.61
C SER A 32 5.41 -10.00 -7.44
N LYS A 33 5.16 -10.77 -8.49
CA LYS A 33 3.88 -10.87 -9.15
C LYS A 33 2.96 -11.66 -8.22
N ALA A 34 2.10 -10.98 -7.50
CA ALA A 34 0.79 -11.44 -7.03
C ALA A 34 0.18 -10.29 -6.24
N ALA A 35 -1.06 -9.93 -6.54
CA ALA A 35 -1.84 -9.06 -5.67
C ALA A 35 -1.83 -9.67 -4.26
N PRO A 36 -1.40 -8.96 -3.22
CA PRO A 36 -1.37 -9.54 -1.88
C PRO A 36 -2.81 -9.68 -1.39
N SER A 37 -3.33 -10.90 -1.45
CA SER A 37 -4.60 -11.28 -0.80
C SER A 37 -4.49 -11.26 0.73
N GLY A 38 -3.51 -10.58 1.30
CA GLY A 38 -3.35 -10.41 2.75
C GLY A 38 -2.13 -9.57 3.07
N ILE A 39 -2.27 -8.69 4.04
CA ILE A 39 -1.13 -7.98 4.63
C ILE A 39 -0.31 -9.04 5.37
N PRO A 40 0.98 -9.26 5.05
CA PRO A 40 1.79 -10.31 5.64
C PRO A 40 2.28 -9.90 7.04
N LEU A 41 1.32 -9.63 7.94
CA LEU A 41 1.58 -9.23 9.32
C LEU A 41 1.00 -10.30 10.25
N PRO A 42 1.84 -11.02 11.03
CA PRO A 42 1.37 -11.98 12.01
C PRO A 42 0.51 -11.34 13.10
N ILE A 43 -0.41 -12.09 13.69
CA ILE A 43 -1.28 -11.61 14.77
C ILE A 43 -0.40 -11.15 15.96
N GLY A 44 -0.72 -10.00 16.51
CA GLY A 44 0.02 -9.37 17.61
C GLY A 44 1.27 -8.59 17.18
N GLN A 45 1.69 -8.70 15.92
CA GLN A 45 2.84 -7.96 15.41
C GLN A 45 2.44 -6.56 14.92
N GLU A 46 3.42 -5.66 14.97
CA GLU A 46 3.32 -4.27 14.50
C GLU A 46 4.37 -4.01 13.44
N ALA A 47 3.97 -3.37 12.36
CA ALA A 47 4.85 -2.84 11.33
C ALA A 47 4.84 -1.30 11.40
N LYS A 48 5.99 -0.68 11.16
CA LYS A 48 6.16 0.79 11.07
C LYS A 48 6.47 1.18 9.64
N GLY A 49 5.93 2.33 9.23
CA GLY A 49 6.16 2.85 7.89
C GLY A 49 5.64 1.93 6.78
N LEU A 50 4.44 1.36 6.99
CA LEU A 50 3.84 0.44 6.03
C LEU A 50 3.40 1.19 4.77
N VAL A 51 3.79 0.67 3.60
CA VAL A 51 3.33 1.14 2.30
C VAL A 51 2.80 -0.04 1.50
N LEU A 52 1.53 -0.01 1.14
CA LEU A 52 0.84 -1.06 0.40
C LEU A 52 0.22 -0.49 -0.86
N PRO A 53 0.72 -0.82 -2.05
CA PRO A 53 0.04 -0.54 -3.30
C PRO A 53 -1.06 -1.58 -3.54
N ASP A 54 -2.20 -1.12 -4.04
CA ASP A 54 -3.33 -1.95 -4.49
C ASP A 54 -3.50 -1.77 -6.00
N TYR A 55 -3.47 -2.89 -6.73
CA TYR A 55 -3.56 -2.91 -8.19
C TYR A 55 -4.89 -3.53 -8.63
N ASP A 56 -5.39 -3.10 -9.78
CA ASP A 56 -6.53 -3.74 -10.42
C ASP A 56 -6.12 -5.06 -11.12
N THR A 57 -7.10 -5.74 -11.72
CA THR A 57 -6.89 -6.99 -12.45
C THR A 57 -5.99 -6.84 -13.69
N ASN A 58 -5.82 -5.62 -14.20
CA ASN A 58 -4.98 -5.28 -15.34
C ASN A 58 -3.56 -4.88 -14.90
N GLY A 59 -3.29 -4.86 -13.59
CA GLY A 59 -2.01 -4.47 -13.02
C GLY A 59 -1.78 -2.96 -12.92
N LYS A 60 -2.85 -2.14 -13.09
CA LYS A 60 -2.78 -0.69 -12.87
C LYS A 60 -2.94 -0.34 -11.40
N LEU A 61 -2.20 0.65 -10.95
CA LEU A 61 -2.29 1.14 -9.57
C LEU A 61 -3.66 1.78 -9.34
N ARG A 62 -4.42 1.23 -8.41
CA ARG A 62 -5.78 1.65 -8.05
C ARG A 62 -5.81 2.47 -6.76
N ALA A 63 -5.01 2.05 -5.79
CA ALA A 63 -4.87 2.75 -4.53
C ALA A 63 -3.50 2.49 -3.91
N ARG A 64 -3.08 3.39 -3.03
CA ARG A 64 -1.87 3.25 -2.20
C ARG A 64 -2.23 3.58 -0.77
N PHE A 65 -1.86 2.70 0.14
CA PHE A 65 -2.04 2.86 1.57
C PHE A 65 -0.68 3.11 2.22
N GLU A 66 -0.58 4.16 2.99
CA GLU A 66 0.61 4.54 3.75
C GLU A 66 0.20 4.69 5.22
N ALA A 67 0.82 3.93 6.10
CA ALA A 67 0.54 4.00 7.54
C ALA A 67 1.79 4.21 8.36
N GLY A 68 1.73 5.08 9.34
CA GLY A 68 2.80 5.26 10.31
C GLY A 68 3.04 3.99 11.09
N THR A 69 1.97 3.35 11.57
CA THR A 69 2.01 2.00 12.14
C THR A 69 0.82 1.17 11.70
N ALA A 70 1.02 -0.15 11.62
CA ALA A 70 -0.02 -1.13 11.38
C ALA A 70 0.15 -2.28 12.36
N LYS A 71 -0.88 -2.58 13.14
CA LYS A 71 -0.88 -3.68 14.12
C LYS A 71 -2.00 -4.65 13.83
N ARG A 72 -1.66 -5.90 13.59
CA ARG A 72 -2.66 -6.96 13.47
C ARG A 72 -3.10 -7.41 14.86
N VAL A 73 -4.35 -7.14 15.21
CA VAL A 73 -4.88 -7.49 16.54
C VAL A 73 -5.46 -8.89 16.60
N ASP A 74 -6.07 -9.35 15.51
CA ASP A 74 -6.63 -10.69 15.40
C ASP A 74 -6.65 -11.18 13.93
N ALA A 75 -7.40 -12.26 13.67
CA ALA A 75 -7.50 -12.85 12.34
C ALA A 75 -8.15 -11.91 11.30
N GLU A 76 -8.98 -10.97 11.75
CA GLU A 76 -9.83 -10.16 10.88
C GLU A 76 -9.52 -8.67 10.91
N ARG A 77 -8.80 -8.17 11.95
CA ARG A 77 -8.62 -6.74 12.16
C ARG A 77 -7.16 -6.30 12.17
N ILE A 78 -6.92 -5.21 11.48
CA ILE A 78 -5.66 -4.47 11.52
C ILE A 78 -5.96 -3.04 11.94
N LEU A 79 -5.28 -2.57 12.99
CA LEU A 79 -5.30 -1.19 13.43
C LEU A 79 -4.19 -0.42 12.71
N PHE A 80 -4.52 0.76 12.23
CA PHE A 80 -3.57 1.70 11.65
C PHE A 80 -3.52 2.98 12.47
N SER A 81 -2.31 3.55 12.60
CA SER A 81 -2.12 4.92 13.05
C SER A 81 -1.58 5.74 11.89
N THR A 82 -2.10 6.94 11.72
CA THR A 82 -1.71 7.87 10.64
C THR A 82 -1.82 7.20 9.27
N LEU A 83 -3.03 6.70 8.96
CA LEU A 83 -3.29 6.09 7.66
C LEU A 83 -3.62 7.18 6.63
N LYS A 84 -2.87 7.17 5.54
CA LYS A 84 -3.16 7.92 4.32
C LYS A 84 -3.44 6.95 3.19
N MET A 85 -4.60 7.08 2.57
CA MET A 85 -4.97 6.32 1.38
C MET A 85 -5.08 7.28 0.21
N THR A 86 -4.36 7.00 -0.87
CA THR A 86 -4.46 7.74 -2.13
C THR A 86 -5.07 6.82 -3.17
N THR A 87 -6.16 7.25 -3.82
CA THR A 87 -6.74 6.55 -4.96
C THR A 87 -6.20 7.15 -6.28
N TYR A 88 -6.26 6.36 -7.34
CA TYR A 88 -5.74 6.76 -8.64
C TYR A 88 -6.81 6.58 -9.72
N THR A 89 -6.75 7.46 -10.73
CA THR A 89 -7.56 7.33 -11.95
C THR A 89 -7.08 6.17 -12.82
N PRO A 90 -7.83 5.76 -13.86
CA PRO A 90 -7.36 4.77 -14.84
C PRO A 90 -6.06 5.15 -15.54
N GLU A 91 -5.72 6.44 -15.58
CA GLU A 91 -4.48 7.02 -16.13
C GLU A 91 -3.36 7.09 -15.10
N GLU A 92 -3.56 6.46 -13.92
CA GLU A 92 -2.62 6.42 -12.79
C GLU A 92 -2.26 7.80 -12.21
N GLN A 93 -3.17 8.78 -12.34
CA GLN A 93 -3.03 10.07 -11.68
C GLN A 93 -3.68 10.03 -10.29
N PRO A 94 -3.07 10.66 -9.27
CA PRO A 94 -3.70 10.79 -7.96
C PRO A 94 -5.07 11.50 -8.10
N ASP A 95 -6.10 10.89 -7.51
CA ASP A 95 -7.47 11.43 -7.55
C ASP A 95 -7.92 11.89 -6.17
N LEU A 96 -7.99 10.98 -5.22
CA LEU A 96 -8.52 11.22 -3.89
C LEU A 96 -7.50 10.87 -2.82
N SER A 97 -7.31 11.73 -1.84
CA SER A 97 -6.51 11.46 -0.64
C SER A 97 -7.42 11.39 0.59
N ILE A 98 -7.33 10.31 1.36
CA ILE A 98 -8.08 10.12 2.61
C ILE A 98 -7.07 9.98 3.74
N GLU A 99 -7.20 10.83 4.76
CA GLU A 99 -6.30 10.85 5.92
C GLU A 99 -7.11 10.53 7.19
N MET A 100 -6.67 9.47 7.88
CA MET A 100 -7.30 8.96 9.10
C MET A 100 -6.24 8.84 10.20
N PRO A 101 -6.34 9.58 11.30
CA PRO A 101 -5.37 9.47 12.40
C PRO A 101 -5.33 8.08 13.01
N GLN A 102 -6.49 7.49 13.26
CA GLN A 102 -6.67 6.11 13.71
C GLN A 102 -7.73 5.43 12.85
N SER A 103 -7.45 4.19 12.44
CA SER A 103 -8.43 3.43 11.65
C SER A 103 -8.28 1.92 11.85
N THR A 104 -9.34 1.20 11.55
CA THR A 104 -9.39 -0.26 11.62
C THR A 104 -9.79 -0.81 10.25
N LEU A 105 -8.99 -1.70 9.71
CA LEU A 105 -9.36 -2.48 8.53
C LEU A 105 -9.94 -3.83 8.98
N HIS A 106 -11.14 -4.12 8.53
CA HIS A 106 -11.73 -5.46 8.57
C HIS A 106 -11.33 -6.22 7.29
N MET A 107 -10.47 -7.21 7.44
CA MET A 107 -9.87 -7.91 6.30
C MET A 107 -10.88 -8.70 5.47
N THR A 108 -11.89 -9.28 6.12
CA THR A 108 -12.94 -10.08 5.45
C THR A 108 -13.89 -9.19 4.67
N SER A 109 -14.43 -8.15 5.28
CA SER A 109 -15.38 -7.23 4.64
C SER A 109 -14.69 -6.18 3.76
N ARG A 110 -13.37 -6.00 3.91
CA ARG A 110 -12.57 -4.98 3.20
C ARG A 110 -13.01 -3.55 3.51
N VAL A 111 -13.59 -3.35 4.69
CA VAL A 111 -14.04 -2.04 5.17
C VAL A 111 -12.98 -1.45 6.10
N ILE A 112 -12.61 -0.20 5.83
CA ILE A 112 -11.79 0.62 6.72
C ILE A 112 -12.73 1.56 7.46
N SER A 113 -12.64 1.61 8.78
CA SER A 113 -13.42 2.51 9.63
C SER A 113 -12.52 3.37 10.51
N SER A 114 -12.94 4.60 10.77
CA SER A 114 -12.31 5.52 11.72
C SER A 114 -13.38 6.13 12.61
N GLU A 115 -13.12 6.15 13.91
CA GLU A 115 -13.91 6.88 14.92
C GLU A 115 -13.32 8.25 15.23
N GLU A 116 -12.27 8.64 14.50
CA GLU A 116 -11.61 9.92 14.62
C GLU A 116 -11.80 10.75 13.35
N ARG A 117 -11.61 12.07 13.51
CA ARG A 117 -11.83 13.01 12.43
C ARG A 117 -11.00 12.66 11.21
N THR A 118 -11.70 12.36 10.13
CA THR A 118 -11.13 11.98 8.84
C THR A 118 -11.26 13.13 7.87
N THR A 119 -10.24 13.33 7.05
CA THR A 119 -10.22 14.32 5.98
C THR A 119 -10.07 13.63 4.64
N ILE A 120 -10.92 14.00 3.70
CA ILE A 120 -10.87 13.56 2.29
C ILE A 120 -10.59 14.78 1.45
N THR A 121 -9.56 14.71 0.62
CA THR A 121 -9.14 15.82 -0.24
C THR A 121 -9.07 15.36 -1.68
N ARG A 122 -9.60 16.17 -2.57
CA ARG A 122 -9.47 16.08 -4.01
C ARG A 122 -9.10 17.46 -4.56
N ALA A 123 -8.76 17.56 -5.83
CA ALA A 123 -8.33 18.82 -6.43
C ALA A 123 -9.40 19.93 -6.32
N ASP A 124 -10.68 19.56 -6.40
CA ASP A 124 -11.83 20.46 -6.42
C ASP A 124 -12.58 20.59 -5.09
N PHE A 125 -12.31 19.73 -4.09
CA PHE A 125 -12.93 19.82 -2.77
C PHE A 125 -12.08 19.21 -1.64
N SER A 126 -12.42 19.60 -0.42
CA SER A 126 -12.00 18.95 0.81
C SER A 126 -13.24 18.72 1.69
N ILE A 127 -13.39 17.52 2.22
CA ILE A 127 -14.49 17.17 3.12
C ILE A 127 -13.91 16.50 4.37
N SER A 128 -14.43 16.85 5.54
CA SER A 128 -14.03 16.22 6.80
C SER A 128 -15.24 15.87 7.65
N GLY A 129 -15.12 14.84 8.48
CA GLY A 129 -16.17 14.38 9.41
C GLY A 129 -15.55 13.61 10.56
N ASP A 130 -16.34 13.42 11.65
CA ASP A 130 -15.81 12.82 12.88
C ASP A 130 -15.65 11.31 12.78
N LYS A 131 -16.44 10.65 11.96
CA LYS A 131 -16.38 9.20 11.74
C LYS A 131 -16.42 8.89 10.24
N MET A 132 -15.69 7.86 9.85
CA MET A 132 -15.68 7.38 8.47
C MET A 132 -15.79 5.87 8.40
N SER A 133 -16.50 5.40 7.37
CA SER A 133 -16.47 4.02 6.91
C SER A 133 -16.21 4.02 5.40
N PHE A 134 -15.24 3.24 4.94
CA PHE A 134 -14.86 3.15 3.53
C PHE A 134 -14.72 1.69 3.10
N ASP A 135 -15.52 1.29 2.13
CA ASP A 135 -15.42 -0.03 1.49
C ASP A 135 -14.43 0.04 0.32
N THR A 136 -13.32 -0.68 0.45
CA THR A 136 -12.24 -0.67 -0.55
C THR A 136 -12.61 -1.42 -1.83
N ASN A 137 -13.62 -2.31 -1.81
CA ASN A 137 -14.08 -3.02 -3.00
C ASN A 137 -14.99 -2.14 -3.86
N SER A 138 -16.05 -1.58 -3.24
CA SER A 138 -17.02 -0.72 -3.93
C SER A 138 -16.50 0.71 -4.11
N ARG A 139 -15.44 1.10 -3.37
CA ARG A 139 -14.88 2.46 -3.32
C ARG A 139 -15.90 3.50 -2.84
N GLN A 140 -16.80 3.06 -1.97
CA GLN A 140 -17.81 3.92 -1.36
C GLN A 140 -17.42 4.27 0.06
N GLY A 141 -17.56 5.54 0.41
CA GLY A 141 -17.29 6.06 1.74
C GLY A 141 -18.50 6.76 2.33
N THR A 142 -18.65 6.65 3.64
CA THR A 142 -19.66 7.38 4.44
C THR A 142 -18.93 8.18 5.52
N LEU A 143 -19.22 9.47 5.59
CA LEU A 143 -18.75 10.37 6.63
C LEU A 143 -19.93 10.75 7.52
N VAL A 144 -19.74 10.73 8.83
CA VAL A 144 -20.77 11.04 9.83
C VAL A 144 -20.19 11.94 10.92
N GLY A 145 -21.02 12.85 11.44
CA GLY A 145 -20.69 13.75 12.54
C GLY A 145 -19.88 14.97 12.09
N ASN A 146 -20.40 16.15 12.37
CA ASN A 146 -19.78 17.46 12.09
C ASN A 146 -19.13 17.55 10.70
N VAL A 147 -19.87 17.03 9.69
CA VAL A 147 -19.38 17.00 8.31
C VAL A 147 -19.25 18.41 7.77
N LYS A 148 -18.06 18.76 7.29
CA LYS A 148 -17.77 20.06 6.66
C LYS A 148 -17.14 19.78 5.30
N MET A 149 -17.71 20.42 4.26
CA MET A 149 -17.18 20.38 2.90
C MET A 149 -16.75 21.78 2.49
N VAL A 150 -15.59 21.88 1.86
CA VAL A 150 -15.08 23.09 1.23
C VAL A 150 -14.82 22.76 -0.23
N ILE A 151 -15.43 23.52 -1.12
CA ILE A 151 -15.25 23.38 -2.58
C ILE A 151 -14.20 24.41 -3.00
N SER A 152 -13.13 23.96 -3.63
CA SER A 152 -12.02 24.77 -4.12
C SER A 152 -12.13 24.88 -5.65
N GLY A 153 -13.19 25.50 -6.13
CA GLY A 153 -13.40 25.77 -7.55
C GLY A 153 -13.76 27.23 -7.71
N GLU A 154 -13.27 27.90 -8.75
CA GLU A 154 -13.83 29.20 -9.17
C GLU A 154 -15.30 28.95 -9.49
N SER A 155 -16.18 29.32 -8.57
CA SER A 155 -17.60 29.51 -8.89
C SER A 155 -17.66 30.65 -9.87
N THR A 156 -17.66 30.34 -11.15
CA THR A 156 -18.24 31.25 -12.16
C THR A 156 -19.75 31.27 -11.91
N LEU A 157 -20.15 31.87 -10.79
CA LEU A 157 -21.50 32.41 -10.71
C LEU A 157 -21.53 33.46 -11.77
N MET A 158 -22.00 33.08 -12.95
CA MET A 158 -22.41 34.04 -13.97
C MET A 158 -23.47 34.91 -13.32
N ASP A 159 -23.04 36.07 -12.92
CA ASP A 159 -23.93 37.23 -12.74
C ASP A 159 -24.62 37.47 -14.10
N LYS A 160 -25.83 36.91 -14.24
CA LYS A 160 -26.69 37.20 -15.36
C LYS A 160 -27.23 38.59 -15.07
N PRO A 161 -26.86 39.65 -15.84
CA PRO A 161 -27.48 40.92 -15.65
C PRO A 161 -28.97 40.79 -15.96
N ALA A 162 -29.80 41.21 -14.99
CA ALA A 162 -31.22 41.40 -15.18
C ALA A 162 -31.42 42.50 -16.22
N GLU A 163 -32.01 42.16 -17.36
CA GLU A 163 -32.72 43.09 -18.23
C GLU A 163 -34.13 43.30 -17.71
#